data_22ff9a244117342284f3c74b16b6d289
#
_entry.id   22ff9a244117342284f3c74b16b6d289
#
_cell.length_a   1.000
_cell.length_b   1.000
_cell.length_c   1.000
_cell.angle_alpha   90.00
_cell.angle_beta   90.00
_cell.angle_gamma   90.00
#
_symmetry.space_group_name_H-M   'P 1'
#
loop_
_entity.id
_entity.type
_entity.pdbx_description
1 polymer ?
#
loop_
_entity_poly.entity_id
_entity_poly.type
_entity_poly.pdbx_seq_one_letter_code
_entity_poly.pdbx_strand_id
1 'polypeptide(L)'
;MPWSSIRDLTQYLPLLRSVSVVPVGLSKYRDGLYPLEPFTKEEAKEVIRTIEKWQKKVYAEYGIHFIHAGDEWYLLAEEEVPEEERYDGYLQLENGVGMLRLLFNEFEEGYAKLESGEHQEEISLATAKLAYPYLERMAKKMEEKYEGLKVHTYCIRNDFFGERITVSGLITGQDLMKQLQDQPLGSRLL
;
A
#
# COMPACT_ATOMS: atom_id res chain seq x y z
N MET A 1 -4.92 24.89 0.80
CA MET A 1 -4.38 23.99 -0.24
C MET A 1 -3.08 23.43 0.28
N PRO A 2 -2.86 22.11 0.31
CA PRO A 2 -1.62 21.49 0.85
C PRO A 2 -0.34 21.91 0.10
N TRP A 3 -0.47 22.54 -1.04
CA TRP A 3 0.64 22.96 -1.90
C TRP A 3 1.49 24.10 -1.34
N SER A 4 0.93 24.96 -0.50
CA SER A 4 1.71 25.97 0.26
C SER A 4 2.61 25.30 1.29
N SER A 5 2.13 24.25 1.96
CA SER A 5 2.90 23.49 2.94
C SER A 5 4.12 22.81 2.32
N ILE A 6 3.98 22.24 1.12
CA ILE A 6 5.12 21.65 0.40
C ILE A 6 6.20 22.69 0.13
N ARG A 7 5.82 23.84 -0.44
CA ARG A 7 6.73 24.95 -0.69
C ARG A 7 7.43 25.41 0.59
N ASP A 8 6.68 25.52 1.67
CA ASP A 8 7.23 26.01 2.92
C ASP A 8 8.19 24.98 3.55
N LEU A 9 7.93 23.69 3.38
CA LEU A 9 8.81 22.62 3.83
C LEU A 9 10.11 22.53 3.01
N THR A 10 10.13 22.91 1.73
CA THR A 10 11.37 22.93 0.93
C THR A 10 12.41 23.91 1.46
N GLN A 11 12.03 24.89 2.29
CA GLN A 11 12.97 25.81 2.91
C GLN A 11 13.91 25.16 3.94
N TYR A 12 13.57 23.95 4.39
CA TYR A 12 14.36 23.19 5.37
C TYR A 12 15.33 22.19 4.73
N LEU A 13 15.38 22.15 3.39
CA LEU A 13 16.38 21.36 2.67
C LEU A 13 17.78 21.91 2.91
N PRO A 14 18.82 21.07 3.02
CA PRO A 14 18.81 19.62 2.98
C PRO A 14 18.60 18.92 4.34
N LEU A 15 18.28 19.67 5.42
CA LEU A 15 18.12 19.11 6.77
C LEU A 15 16.88 18.22 6.86
N LEU A 16 15.76 18.68 6.32
CA LEU A 16 14.55 17.86 6.14
C LEU A 16 14.73 17.04 4.88
N ARG A 17 14.83 15.72 5.02
CA ARG A 17 15.17 14.82 3.91
C ARG A 17 13.97 14.24 3.19
N SER A 18 12.83 14.13 3.84
CA SER A 18 11.66 13.49 3.25
C SER A 18 10.35 14.00 3.87
N VAL A 19 9.31 14.06 3.05
CA VAL A 19 7.93 14.38 3.45
C VAL A 19 7.00 13.37 2.78
N SER A 20 6.13 12.74 3.57
CA SER A 20 5.05 11.89 3.04
C SER A 20 3.74 12.68 2.94
N VAL A 21 3.01 12.45 1.85
CA VAL A 21 1.63 12.93 1.67
C VAL A 21 0.74 11.71 1.64
N VAL A 22 -0.14 11.60 2.63
CA VAL A 22 -1.05 10.47 2.78
C VAL A 22 -2.51 10.94 2.78
N PRO A 23 -3.46 10.16 2.26
CA PRO A 23 -4.87 10.51 2.35
C PRO A 23 -5.35 10.40 3.79
N VAL A 24 -6.37 11.16 4.14
CA VAL A 24 -6.98 11.07 5.47
C VAL A 24 -7.83 9.81 5.58
N GLY A 25 -7.57 8.98 6.60
CA GLY A 25 -8.41 7.83 6.94
C GLY A 25 -9.73 8.27 7.57
N LEU A 26 -10.85 7.95 6.92
CA LEU A 26 -12.19 8.30 7.39
C LEU A 26 -12.83 7.13 8.15
N SER A 27 -12.53 7.03 9.45
CA SER A 27 -13.18 6.04 10.31
C SER A 27 -14.66 6.38 10.57
N LYS A 28 -15.44 5.41 11.03
CA LYS A 28 -16.83 5.62 11.45
C LYS A 28 -16.97 6.42 12.76
N TYR A 29 -15.88 6.61 13.52
CA TYR A 29 -15.85 7.31 14.79
C TYR A 29 -15.57 8.81 14.60
N ARG A 30 -16.43 9.49 13.82
CA ARG A 30 -16.24 10.90 13.47
C ARG A 30 -17.40 11.81 13.92
N ASP A 31 -18.22 11.35 14.84
CA ASP A 31 -19.35 12.14 15.35
C ASP A 31 -18.84 13.44 15.99
N GLY A 32 -19.43 14.55 15.59
CA GLY A 32 -19.04 15.89 16.05
C GLY A 32 -17.76 16.47 15.43
N LEU A 33 -17.07 15.73 14.55
CA LEU A 33 -15.91 16.25 13.81
C LEU A 33 -16.35 16.90 12.49
N TYR A 34 -15.47 17.76 11.96
CA TYR A 34 -15.69 18.39 10.65
C TYR A 34 -15.93 17.31 9.58
N PRO A 35 -17.01 17.44 8.80
CA PRO A 35 -17.30 16.46 7.73
C PRO A 35 -16.23 16.54 6.66
N LEU A 36 -15.66 15.37 6.33
CA LEU A 36 -14.71 15.19 5.25
C LEU A 36 -15.26 14.16 4.26
N GLU A 37 -15.05 14.41 2.99
CA GLU A 37 -15.34 13.46 1.92
C GLU A 37 -14.08 12.68 1.54
N PRO A 38 -14.23 11.40 1.17
CA PRO A 38 -13.11 10.63 0.63
C PRO A 38 -12.69 11.19 -0.74
N PHE A 39 -11.41 11.05 -1.05
CA PHE A 39 -10.91 11.44 -2.36
C PHE A 39 -11.47 10.53 -3.45
N THR A 40 -11.80 11.14 -4.58
CA THR A 40 -12.14 10.43 -5.81
C THR A 40 -10.86 9.99 -6.53
N LYS A 41 -11.01 9.07 -7.48
CA LYS A 41 -9.91 8.62 -8.36
C LYS A 41 -9.25 9.79 -9.09
N GLU A 42 -10.03 10.72 -9.61
CA GLU A 42 -9.50 11.86 -10.38
C GLU A 42 -8.75 12.85 -9.46
N GLU A 43 -9.23 13.07 -8.25
CA GLU A 43 -8.52 13.89 -7.26
C GLU A 43 -7.22 13.22 -6.82
N ALA A 44 -7.19 11.90 -6.64
CA ALA A 44 -5.98 11.16 -6.33
C ALA A 44 -4.92 11.32 -7.44
N LYS A 45 -5.30 11.22 -8.71
CA LYS A 45 -4.41 11.49 -9.84
C LYS A 45 -3.85 12.91 -9.84
N GLU A 46 -4.66 13.90 -9.47
CA GLU A 46 -4.20 15.29 -9.39
C GLU A 46 -3.17 15.47 -8.27
N VAL A 47 -3.39 14.82 -7.13
CA VAL A 47 -2.42 14.79 -6.02
C VAL A 47 -1.09 14.20 -6.48
N ILE A 48 -1.10 13.03 -7.13
CA ILE A 48 0.10 12.36 -7.66
C ILE A 48 0.85 13.30 -8.61
N ARG A 49 0.18 13.84 -9.64
CA ARG A 49 0.80 14.75 -10.61
C ARG A 49 1.45 15.96 -9.95
N THR A 50 0.83 16.48 -8.90
CA THR A 50 1.37 17.64 -8.19
C THR A 50 2.60 17.26 -7.38
N ILE A 51 2.59 16.11 -6.71
CA ILE A 51 3.77 15.60 -5.98
C ILE A 51 4.91 15.36 -6.98
N GLU A 52 4.66 14.72 -8.11
CA GLU A 52 5.67 14.46 -9.13
C GLU A 52 6.29 15.75 -9.71
N LYS A 53 5.47 16.80 -9.87
CA LYS A 53 5.97 18.11 -10.30
C LYS A 53 6.95 18.71 -9.28
N TRP A 54 6.67 18.55 -7.99
CA TRP A 54 7.57 18.99 -6.94
C TRP A 54 8.82 18.10 -6.85
N GLN A 55 8.67 16.79 -6.98
CA GLN A 55 9.80 15.86 -7.04
C GLN A 55 10.78 16.24 -8.15
N LYS A 56 10.30 16.46 -9.37
CA LYS A 56 11.15 16.89 -10.51
C LYS A 56 11.92 18.16 -10.19
N LYS A 57 11.27 19.16 -9.56
CA LYS A 57 11.90 20.42 -9.20
C LYS A 57 13.00 20.23 -8.14
N VAL A 58 12.69 19.52 -7.06
CA VAL A 58 13.63 19.30 -5.95
C VAL A 58 14.78 18.39 -6.39
N TYR A 59 14.50 17.33 -7.15
CA TYR A 59 15.51 16.43 -7.67
C TYR A 59 16.55 17.13 -8.55
N ALA A 60 16.11 18.07 -9.39
CA ALA A 60 17.02 18.85 -10.24
C ALA A 60 18.00 19.73 -9.44
N GLU A 61 17.66 20.13 -8.24
CA GLU A 61 18.47 21.01 -7.39
C GLU A 61 19.25 20.27 -6.31
N TYR A 62 18.65 19.23 -5.72
CA TYR A 62 19.19 18.54 -4.54
C TYR A 62 19.52 17.05 -4.78
N GLY A 63 19.12 16.46 -5.90
CA GLY A 63 19.33 15.04 -6.20
C GLY A 63 18.51 14.07 -5.36
N ILE A 64 17.42 14.56 -4.72
CA ILE A 64 16.47 13.75 -3.95
C ILE A 64 15.04 14.08 -4.36
N HIS A 65 14.12 13.12 -4.25
CA HIS A 65 12.71 13.34 -4.58
C HIS A 65 11.98 14.13 -3.50
N PHE A 66 12.38 13.99 -2.24
CA PHE A 66 11.95 14.75 -1.08
C PHE A 66 10.48 14.53 -0.66
N ILE A 67 9.51 14.66 -1.59
CA ILE A 67 8.08 14.55 -1.31
C ILE A 67 7.56 13.29 -1.95
N HIS A 68 6.90 12.44 -1.16
CA HIS A 68 6.41 11.16 -1.64
C HIS A 68 4.90 11.03 -1.39
N ALA A 69 4.19 10.53 -2.39
CA ALA A 69 2.83 10.06 -2.21
C ALA A 69 2.84 8.70 -1.52
N GLY A 70 1.99 8.51 -0.51
CA GLY A 70 1.74 7.18 0.02
C GLY A 70 1.15 6.25 -1.05
N ASP A 71 1.40 4.96 -0.94
CA ASP A 71 0.95 3.94 -1.91
C ASP A 71 -0.56 3.99 -2.11
N GLU A 72 -1.32 4.35 -1.08
CA GLU A 72 -2.77 4.49 -1.14
C GLU A 72 -3.24 5.48 -2.23
N TRP A 73 -2.47 6.54 -2.52
CA TRP A 73 -2.81 7.45 -3.61
C TRP A 73 -2.79 6.78 -4.97
N TYR A 74 -1.78 5.95 -5.23
CA TYR A 74 -1.68 5.19 -6.50
C TYR A 74 -2.80 4.17 -6.61
N LEU A 75 -3.13 3.49 -5.51
CA LEU A 75 -4.23 2.54 -5.47
C LEU A 75 -5.61 3.20 -5.71
N LEU A 76 -5.85 4.37 -5.10
CA LEU A 76 -7.06 5.16 -5.33
C LEU A 76 -7.14 5.69 -6.76
N ALA A 77 -6.00 6.07 -7.33
CA ALA A 77 -5.90 6.54 -8.71
C ALA A 77 -6.01 5.42 -9.75
N GLU A 78 -5.91 4.14 -9.33
CA GLU A 78 -5.72 2.98 -10.20
C GLU A 78 -4.49 3.15 -11.11
N GLU A 79 -3.41 3.69 -10.57
CA GLU A 79 -2.12 3.86 -11.22
C GLU A 79 -1.07 2.95 -10.58
N GLU A 80 -0.05 2.59 -11.33
CA GLU A 80 1.05 1.79 -10.81
C GLU A 80 1.92 2.62 -9.86
N VAL A 81 2.42 1.97 -8.79
CA VAL A 81 3.38 2.59 -7.88
C VAL A 81 4.71 2.83 -8.60
N PRO A 82 5.44 3.92 -8.29
CA PRO A 82 6.72 4.24 -8.91
C PRO A 82 7.77 3.13 -8.78
N GLU A 83 8.78 3.19 -9.62
CA GLU A 83 9.96 2.35 -9.51
C GLU A 83 10.82 2.73 -8.28
N GLU A 84 11.66 1.80 -7.85
CA GLU A 84 12.44 1.88 -6.60
C GLU A 84 13.24 3.15 -6.45
N GLU A 85 13.85 3.63 -7.53
CA GLU A 85 14.70 4.81 -7.55
C GLU A 85 13.96 6.09 -7.11
N ARG A 86 12.62 6.08 -7.19
CA ARG A 86 11.78 7.22 -6.82
C ARG A 86 11.58 7.36 -5.31
N TYR A 87 11.99 6.38 -4.51
CA TYR A 87 11.73 6.35 -3.07
C TYR A 87 12.92 6.78 -2.21
N ASP A 88 14.06 7.16 -2.81
CA ASP A 88 15.26 7.66 -2.10
C ASP A 88 15.73 6.72 -0.97
N GLY A 89 15.61 5.40 -1.17
CA GLY A 89 15.94 4.38 -0.17
C GLY A 89 14.86 4.17 0.90
N TYR A 90 13.59 4.42 0.57
CA TYR A 90 12.43 4.10 1.39
C TYR A 90 12.37 4.79 2.75
N LEU A 91 12.76 6.08 2.82
CA LEU A 91 12.81 6.87 4.06
C LEU A 91 11.45 7.00 4.78
N GLN A 92 10.33 6.74 4.10
CA GLN A 92 8.97 6.90 4.61
C GLN A 92 8.17 5.57 4.58
N LEU A 93 8.86 4.43 4.62
CA LEU A 93 8.23 3.12 4.49
C LEU A 93 7.11 2.91 5.53
N GLU A 94 7.36 3.23 6.80
CA GLU A 94 6.39 3.10 7.89
C GLU A 94 5.15 4.00 7.74
N ASN A 95 5.25 5.03 6.90
CA ASN A 95 4.14 5.89 6.53
C ASN A 95 3.39 5.41 5.25
N GLY A 96 3.63 4.18 4.82
CA GLY A 96 2.98 3.60 3.65
C GLY A 96 3.48 4.15 2.32
N VAL A 97 4.75 4.56 2.25
CA VAL A 97 5.40 5.06 1.02
C VAL A 97 6.38 4.01 0.50
N GLY A 98 6.05 3.40 -0.62
CA GLY A 98 6.91 2.42 -1.29
C GLY A 98 6.84 1.00 -0.71
N MET A 99 5.92 0.72 0.21
CA MET A 99 5.72 -0.64 0.76
C MET A 99 5.35 -1.64 -0.34
N LEU A 100 4.47 -1.24 -1.25
CA LEU A 100 4.06 -2.11 -2.36
C LEU A 100 5.21 -2.35 -3.33
N ARG A 101 5.97 -1.31 -3.69
CA ARG A 101 7.13 -1.49 -4.57
C ARG A 101 8.16 -2.42 -3.95
N LEU A 102 8.49 -2.23 -2.68
CA LEU A 102 9.40 -3.11 -1.96
C LEU A 102 8.89 -4.56 -1.94
N LEU A 103 7.62 -4.76 -1.60
CA LEU A 103 6.98 -6.08 -1.63
C LEU A 103 7.06 -6.73 -3.03
N PHE A 104 6.82 -5.97 -4.10
CA PHE A 104 6.90 -6.51 -5.47
C PHE A 104 8.32 -6.91 -5.82
N ASN A 105 9.31 -6.06 -5.52
CA ASN A 105 10.71 -6.34 -5.81
C ASN A 105 11.20 -7.58 -5.03
N GLU A 106 10.91 -7.66 -3.74
CA GLU A 106 11.28 -8.81 -2.90
C GLU A 106 10.59 -10.10 -3.34
N PHE A 107 9.30 -10.00 -3.71
CA PHE A 107 8.56 -11.16 -4.24
C PHE A 107 9.16 -11.65 -5.56
N GLU A 108 9.39 -10.78 -6.53
CA GLU A 108 9.93 -11.18 -7.83
C GLU A 108 11.37 -11.72 -7.70
N GLU A 109 12.19 -11.12 -6.85
CA GLU A 109 13.54 -11.62 -6.55
C GLU A 109 13.50 -12.98 -5.87
N GLY A 110 12.62 -13.17 -4.89
CA GLY A 110 12.42 -14.47 -4.23
C GLY A 110 11.87 -15.51 -5.20
N TYR A 111 10.84 -15.15 -5.96
CA TYR A 111 10.20 -16.01 -6.93
C TYR A 111 11.15 -16.52 -8.02
N ALA A 112 12.06 -15.64 -8.50
CA ALA A 112 13.06 -16.00 -9.50
C ALA A 112 14.08 -17.05 -9.00
N LYS A 113 14.32 -17.10 -7.69
CA LYS A 113 15.25 -18.06 -7.07
C LYS A 113 14.64 -19.44 -6.79
N LEU A 114 13.30 -19.52 -6.82
CA LEU A 114 12.59 -20.76 -6.55
C LEU A 114 12.59 -21.67 -7.77
N GLU A 115 12.82 -22.96 -7.58
CA GLU A 115 12.61 -23.99 -8.58
C GLU A 115 11.14 -24.44 -8.58
N SER A 116 10.60 -24.77 -9.75
CA SER A 116 9.26 -25.36 -9.86
C SER A 116 9.27 -26.79 -9.33
N GLY A 117 8.17 -27.24 -8.75
CA GLY A 117 8.08 -28.60 -8.22
C GLY A 117 6.72 -28.91 -7.61
N GLU A 118 6.63 -30.09 -7.02
CA GLU A 118 5.48 -30.47 -6.22
C GLU A 118 5.58 -29.92 -4.80
N HIS A 119 4.51 -29.30 -4.32
CA HIS A 119 4.43 -28.80 -2.95
C HIS A 119 2.99 -28.92 -2.44
N GLN A 120 2.73 -30.02 -1.73
CA GLN A 120 1.38 -30.32 -1.22
C GLN A 120 1.12 -29.55 0.06
N GLU A 121 0.67 -28.32 -0.09
CA GLU A 121 0.30 -27.46 1.05
C GLU A 121 -0.89 -26.58 0.71
N GLU A 122 -1.73 -26.32 1.70
CA GLU A 122 -2.83 -25.37 1.63
C GLU A 122 -2.59 -24.29 2.69
N ILE A 123 -2.50 -23.02 2.24
CA ILE A 123 -2.23 -21.86 3.10
C ILE A 123 -3.21 -20.72 2.80
N SER A 124 -3.26 -19.75 3.69
CA SER A 124 -4.11 -18.57 3.52
C SER A 124 -3.34 -17.26 3.69
N LEU A 125 -3.74 -16.26 2.89
CA LEU A 125 -3.31 -14.88 3.01
C LEU A 125 -4.53 -14.02 3.35
N ALA A 126 -4.43 -13.15 4.37
CA ALA A 126 -5.48 -12.22 4.72
C ALA A 126 -4.97 -10.77 4.62
N THR A 127 -5.70 -9.93 3.93
CA THR A 127 -5.32 -8.54 3.73
C THR A 127 -6.54 -7.63 3.58
N ALA A 128 -6.35 -6.32 3.63
CA ALA A 128 -7.42 -5.36 3.40
C ALA A 128 -7.61 -5.08 1.89
N LYS A 129 -8.70 -4.38 1.59
CA LYS A 129 -9.25 -4.19 0.25
C LYS A 129 -8.25 -3.67 -0.77
N LEU A 130 -7.38 -2.71 -0.42
CA LEU A 130 -6.47 -2.09 -1.39
C LEU A 130 -5.32 -3.02 -1.80
N ALA A 131 -4.77 -3.80 -0.87
CA ALA A 131 -3.67 -4.71 -1.16
C ALA A 131 -4.14 -6.07 -1.74
N TYR A 132 -5.42 -6.42 -1.54
CA TYR A 132 -5.98 -7.71 -1.95
C TYR A 132 -5.69 -8.11 -3.41
N PRO A 133 -5.90 -7.26 -4.45
CA PRO A 133 -5.68 -7.67 -5.83
C PRO A 133 -4.21 -8.01 -6.14
N TYR A 134 -3.28 -7.45 -5.41
CA TYR A 134 -1.84 -7.69 -5.57
C TYR A 134 -1.44 -9.01 -4.94
N LEU A 135 -1.88 -9.28 -3.70
CA LEU A 135 -1.63 -10.56 -3.04
C LEU A 135 -2.30 -11.72 -3.77
N GLU A 136 -3.51 -11.54 -4.30
CA GLU A 136 -4.17 -12.56 -5.12
C GLU A 136 -3.36 -12.90 -6.37
N ARG A 137 -2.77 -11.92 -7.04
CA ARG A 137 -1.88 -12.17 -8.21
C ARG A 137 -0.60 -12.90 -7.82
N MET A 138 0.01 -12.54 -6.68
CA MET A 138 1.20 -13.22 -6.16
C MET A 138 0.87 -14.68 -5.80
N ALA A 139 -0.27 -14.91 -5.13
CA ALA A 139 -0.74 -16.25 -4.79
C ALA A 139 -0.90 -17.13 -6.04
N LYS A 140 -1.56 -16.62 -7.09
CA LYS A 140 -1.71 -17.34 -8.37
C LYS A 140 -0.37 -17.68 -9.02
N LYS A 141 0.60 -16.76 -9.02
CA LYS A 141 1.95 -17.05 -9.52
C LYS A 141 2.62 -18.19 -8.74
N MET A 142 2.42 -18.25 -7.43
CA MET A 142 2.96 -19.34 -6.60
C MET A 142 2.27 -20.68 -6.90
N GLU A 143 0.96 -20.70 -7.05
CA GLU A 143 0.20 -21.89 -7.44
C GLU A 143 0.60 -22.40 -8.83
N GLU A 144 0.86 -21.52 -9.79
CA GLU A 144 1.36 -21.87 -11.12
C GLU A 144 2.76 -22.50 -11.09
N LYS A 145 3.57 -22.13 -10.09
CA LYS A 145 4.93 -22.63 -9.93
C LYS A 145 5.02 -23.98 -9.22
N TYR A 146 4.10 -24.22 -8.29
CA TYR A 146 4.12 -25.41 -7.43
C TYR A 146 2.85 -26.22 -7.59
N GLU A 147 2.98 -27.41 -8.17
CA GLU A 147 1.87 -28.36 -8.27
C GLU A 147 1.46 -28.85 -6.86
N GLY A 148 0.18 -28.72 -6.56
CA GLY A 148 -0.39 -29.09 -5.24
C GLY A 148 -0.39 -28.00 -4.19
N LEU A 149 0.24 -26.85 -4.43
CA LEU A 149 0.09 -25.68 -3.58
C LEU A 149 -1.28 -25.02 -3.82
N LYS A 150 -1.98 -24.73 -2.74
CA LYS A 150 -3.23 -23.98 -2.78
C LYS A 150 -3.16 -22.79 -1.82
N VAL A 151 -3.42 -21.60 -2.35
CA VAL A 151 -3.33 -20.35 -1.60
C VAL A 151 -4.68 -19.64 -1.59
N HIS A 152 -5.37 -19.67 -0.46
CA HIS A 152 -6.59 -18.90 -0.27
C HIS A 152 -6.24 -17.44 0.02
N THR A 153 -6.83 -16.52 -0.72
CA THR A 153 -6.68 -15.09 -0.46
C THR A 153 -7.98 -14.50 0.04
N TYR A 154 -7.92 -13.83 1.19
CA TYR A 154 -9.08 -13.23 1.85
C TYR A 154 -8.99 -11.72 1.92
N CYS A 155 -9.99 -11.05 1.36
CA CYS A 155 -10.17 -9.61 1.49
C CYS A 155 -10.95 -9.31 2.77
N ILE A 156 -10.27 -8.81 3.78
CA ILE A 156 -10.89 -8.50 5.09
C ILE A 156 -11.43 -7.08 5.07
N ARG A 157 -12.74 -6.97 5.33
CA ARG A 157 -13.40 -5.68 5.51
C ARG A 157 -13.13 -5.17 6.93
N ASN A 158 -12.82 -3.89 7.05
CA ASN A 158 -12.65 -3.26 8.35
C ASN A 158 -14.01 -2.86 8.94
N ASP A 159 -14.61 -3.74 9.73
CA ASP A 159 -15.88 -3.47 10.42
C ASP A 159 -15.65 -2.64 11.68
N PHE A 160 -14.46 -2.73 12.30
CA PHE A 160 -14.17 -2.03 13.54
C PHE A 160 -14.01 -0.52 13.33
N PHE A 161 -13.13 -0.09 12.42
CA PHE A 161 -12.94 1.33 12.11
C PHE A 161 -13.90 1.86 11.04
N GLY A 162 -14.50 0.99 10.24
CA GLY A 162 -15.41 1.31 9.15
C GLY A 162 -14.85 0.95 7.77
N GLU A 163 -15.73 0.67 6.83
CA GLU A 163 -15.40 0.16 5.49
C GLU A 163 -14.54 1.11 4.62
N ARG A 164 -14.46 2.39 4.99
CA ARG A 164 -13.59 3.39 4.35
C ARG A 164 -12.13 3.28 4.78
N ILE A 165 -11.84 2.47 5.80
CA ILE A 165 -10.47 2.13 6.20
C ILE A 165 -10.10 0.86 5.44
N THR A 166 -9.21 1.02 4.46
CA THR A 166 -8.91 0.00 3.45
C THR A 166 -7.48 -0.52 3.51
N VAL A 167 -6.68 0.00 4.45
CA VAL A 167 -5.28 -0.39 4.66
C VAL A 167 -5.15 -1.60 5.56
N SER A 168 -4.22 -2.51 5.22
CA SER A 168 -4.04 -3.79 5.93
C SER A 168 -3.58 -3.61 7.38
N GLY A 169 -2.76 -2.62 7.67
CA GLY A 169 -2.23 -2.36 9.02
C GLY A 169 -3.28 -1.98 10.07
N LEU A 170 -4.52 -1.69 9.67
CA LEU A 170 -5.62 -1.37 10.58
C LEU A 170 -6.70 -2.47 10.68
N ILE A 171 -6.46 -3.65 10.10
CA ILE A 171 -7.33 -4.83 10.31
C ILE A 171 -7.22 -5.25 11.78
N THR A 172 -8.38 -5.48 12.40
CA THR A 172 -8.42 -5.95 13.79
C THR A 172 -8.53 -7.47 13.88
N GLY A 173 -8.02 -8.05 14.96
CA GLY A 173 -8.21 -9.48 15.21
C GLY A 173 -9.69 -9.90 15.28
N GLN A 174 -10.58 -9.00 15.70
CA GLN A 174 -12.03 -9.25 15.70
C GLN A 174 -12.59 -9.37 14.29
N ASP A 175 -12.16 -8.52 13.37
CA ASP A 175 -12.57 -8.56 11.97
C ASP A 175 -12.06 -9.84 11.29
N LEU A 176 -10.80 -10.22 11.55
CA LEU A 176 -10.22 -11.47 11.07
C LEU A 176 -11.01 -12.69 11.57
N MET A 177 -11.16 -12.83 12.89
CA MET A 177 -11.86 -13.97 13.49
C MET A 177 -13.30 -14.11 12.95
N LYS A 178 -14.04 -13.00 12.89
CA LYS A 178 -15.43 -13.01 12.44
C LYS A 178 -15.58 -13.40 10.97
N GLN A 179 -14.68 -12.93 10.10
CA GLN A 179 -14.80 -13.13 8.67
C GLN A 179 -14.14 -14.44 8.19
N LEU A 180 -13.25 -15.02 8.98
CA LEU A 180 -12.52 -16.23 8.61
C LEU A 180 -12.96 -17.49 9.36
N GLN A 181 -13.85 -17.40 10.37
CA GLN A 181 -14.24 -18.55 11.24
C GLN A 181 -14.72 -19.78 10.48
N ASP A 182 -15.40 -19.59 9.34
CA ASP A 182 -15.98 -20.68 8.53
C ASP A 182 -15.24 -20.87 7.18
N GLN A 183 -14.06 -20.26 7.04
CA GLN A 183 -13.28 -20.33 5.81
C GLN A 183 -12.19 -21.43 5.90
N PRO A 184 -11.88 -22.09 4.78
CA PRO A 184 -10.74 -23.00 4.74
C PRO A 184 -9.43 -22.19 4.87
N LEU A 185 -8.68 -22.42 5.94
CA LEU A 185 -7.43 -21.68 6.21
C LEU A 185 -6.16 -22.45 5.85
N GLY A 186 -6.27 -23.78 5.67
CA GLY A 186 -5.10 -24.63 5.46
C GLY A 186 -4.20 -24.72 6.70
N SER A 187 -2.90 -24.90 6.46
CA SER A 187 -1.91 -25.11 7.53
C SER A 187 -1.46 -23.81 8.19
N ARG A 188 -1.59 -22.66 7.51
CA ARG A 188 -1.13 -21.34 7.98
C ARG A 188 -2.03 -20.23 7.46
N LEU A 189 -2.16 -19.19 8.28
CA LEU A 189 -2.71 -17.90 7.92
C LEU A 189 -1.62 -16.83 8.06
N LEU A 190 -1.34 -16.10 6.98
CA LEU A 190 -0.35 -15.04 6.86
C LEU A 190 -1.03 -13.69 6.61
#